data_63d8bbbd34af2571b74d9e0259096ceb
#
_entry.id   63d8bbbd34af2571b74d9e0259096ceb
#
_cell.length_a   1.000
_cell.length_b   1.000
_cell.length_c   1.000
_cell.angle_alpha   90.00
_cell.angle_beta   90.00
_cell.angle_gamma   90.00
#
_symmetry.space_group_name_H-M   'P 1'
#
loop_
_entity.id
_entity.type
_entity.pdbx_description
1 polymer ?
#
loop_
_entity_poly.entity_id
_entity_poly.type
_entity_poly.pdbx_seq_one_letter_code
_entity_poly.pdbx_strand_id
1 'polypeptide(L)'
;MNQEEFIGKISKQLGSDILNALGIPKAELWYRRLKPFLSRATDNFSRIALIFDKLITESDISHAAAWSISNWCKDILARGCENIPRQGPLLIVSNHPGAYDALVIASCLPRPDLHLV
;
A
#
# COMPACT_ATOMS: atom_id res chain seq x y z
N MET A 1 -4.01 21.00 6.70
CA MET A 1 -4.17 20.48 5.32
C MET A 1 -5.41 19.59 5.30
N ASN A 2 -6.36 19.91 4.43
CA ASN A 2 -7.58 19.15 4.27
C ASN A 2 -7.26 17.77 3.63
N GLN A 3 -8.05 16.73 3.92
CA GLN A 3 -7.85 15.39 3.36
C GLN A 3 -7.86 15.38 1.82
N GLU A 4 -8.73 16.13 1.19
CA GLU A 4 -8.80 16.24 -0.28
C GLU A 4 -7.55 16.92 -0.87
N GLU A 5 -7.00 17.91 -0.18
CA GLU A 5 -5.77 18.57 -0.58
C GLU A 5 -4.56 17.61 -0.48
N PHE A 6 -4.52 16.80 0.59
CA PHE A 6 -3.49 15.78 0.80
C PHE A 6 -3.56 14.70 -0.29
N ILE A 7 -4.76 14.16 -0.56
CA ILE A 7 -5.00 13.17 -1.62
C ILE A 7 -4.54 13.72 -2.97
N GLY A 8 -4.96 14.95 -3.31
CA GLY A 8 -4.60 15.59 -4.57
C GLY A 8 -3.09 15.79 -4.74
N LYS A 9 -2.38 16.11 -3.65
CA LYS A 9 -0.93 16.26 -3.66
C LYS A 9 -0.21 14.93 -3.90
N ILE A 10 -0.60 13.87 -3.17
CA ILE A 10 -0.02 12.53 -3.34
C ILE A 10 -0.33 11.98 -4.72
N SER A 11 -1.56 12.06 -5.17
CA SER A 11 -2.00 11.58 -6.48
C SER A 11 -1.22 12.26 -7.63
N LYS A 12 -1.04 13.58 -7.53
CA LYS A 12 -0.27 14.34 -8.51
C LYS A 12 1.20 13.93 -8.54
N GLN A 13 1.81 13.74 -7.37
CA GLN A 13 3.19 13.29 -7.27
C GLN A 13 3.35 11.88 -7.84
N LEU A 14 2.52 10.94 -7.40
CA LEU A 14 2.53 9.56 -7.87
C LEU A 14 2.32 9.45 -9.38
N GLY A 15 1.36 10.17 -9.94
CA GLY A 15 1.15 10.22 -11.38
C GLY A 15 2.37 10.75 -12.15
N SER A 16 3.04 11.76 -11.60
CA SER A 16 4.28 12.30 -12.16
C SER A 16 5.41 11.27 -12.11
N ASP A 17 5.56 10.55 -11.00
CA ASP A 17 6.61 9.57 -10.82
C ASP A 17 6.42 8.35 -11.74
N ILE A 18 5.17 7.90 -11.91
CA ILE A 18 4.85 6.84 -12.87
C ILE A 18 5.22 7.25 -14.30
N LEU A 19 4.85 8.45 -14.73
CA LEU A 19 5.18 8.92 -16.08
C LEU A 19 6.68 9.09 -16.28
N ASN A 20 7.39 9.58 -15.27
CA ASN A 20 8.85 9.67 -15.30
C ASN A 20 9.51 8.29 -15.38
N ALA A 21 9.01 7.31 -14.61
CA ALA A 21 9.50 5.93 -14.63
C ALA A 21 9.29 5.26 -15.99
N LEU A 22 8.23 5.64 -16.70
CA LEU A 22 7.96 5.21 -18.08
C LEU A 22 8.80 5.96 -19.12
N GLY A 23 9.67 6.88 -18.71
CA GLY A 23 10.50 7.67 -19.61
C GLY A 23 9.76 8.73 -20.39
N ILE A 24 8.58 9.18 -19.94
CA ILE A 24 7.77 10.20 -20.60
C ILE A 24 8.08 11.58 -20.01
N PRO A 25 8.81 12.46 -20.70
CA PRO A 25 9.17 13.78 -20.22
C PRO A 25 7.93 14.67 -20.03
N LYS A 26 7.96 15.52 -18.99
CA LYS A 26 6.84 16.45 -18.69
C LYS A 26 6.49 17.40 -19.84
N ALA A 27 7.44 17.70 -20.72
CA ALA A 27 7.24 18.58 -21.87
C ALA A 27 6.52 17.93 -23.05
N GLU A 28 6.35 16.61 -23.04
CA GLU A 28 5.75 15.90 -24.17
C GLU A 28 4.21 15.95 -24.16
N LEU A 29 3.64 15.89 -25.37
CA LEU A 29 2.19 15.85 -25.58
C LEU A 29 1.57 14.60 -24.93
N TRP A 30 2.27 13.49 -24.91
CA TRP A 30 1.85 12.24 -24.28
C TRP A 30 1.70 12.38 -22.76
N TYR A 31 2.58 13.11 -22.09
CA TYR A 31 2.45 13.41 -20.67
C TYR A 31 1.11 14.11 -20.37
N ARG A 32 0.76 15.13 -21.18
CA ARG A 32 -0.48 15.88 -21.01
C ARG A 32 -1.73 15.04 -21.27
N ARG A 33 -1.66 14.07 -22.18
CA ARG A 33 -2.77 13.16 -22.51
C ARG A 33 -2.93 12.02 -21.51
N LEU A 34 -1.85 11.45 -21.03
CA LEU A 34 -1.88 10.31 -20.10
C LEU A 34 -2.16 10.72 -18.65
N LYS A 35 -1.77 11.93 -18.25
CA LYS A 35 -1.98 12.43 -16.90
C LYS A 35 -3.44 12.36 -16.41
N PRO A 36 -4.47 12.79 -17.15
CA PRO A 36 -5.86 12.68 -16.71
C PRO A 36 -6.33 11.23 -16.58
N PHE A 37 -5.80 10.35 -17.43
CA PHE A 37 -6.12 8.92 -17.36
C PHE A 37 -5.54 8.27 -16.10
N LEU A 38 -4.30 8.63 -15.73
CA LEU A 38 -3.64 8.14 -14.52
C LEU A 38 -4.22 8.75 -13.25
N SER A 39 -4.76 9.97 -13.29
CA SER A 39 -5.24 10.67 -12.10
C SER A 39 -6.27 9.86 -11.32
N ARG A 40 -7.20 9.21 -12.02
CA ARG A 40 -8.26 8.41 -11.38
C ARG A 40 -7.67 7.21 -10.62
N ALA A 41 -6.67 6.53 -11.17
CA ALA A 41 -6.01 5.41 -10.53
C ALA A 41 -5.17 5.88 -9.34
N THR A 42 -4.43 6.98 -9.50
CA THR A 42 -3.59 7.55 -8.43
C THR A 42 -4.43 8.17 -7.32
N ASP A 43 -5.57 8.75 -7.60
CA ASP A 43 -6.52 9.25 -6.60
C ASP A 43 -7.07 8.10 -5.75
N ASN A 44 -7.50 7.02 -6.40
CA ASN A 44 -8.00 5.84 -5.70
C ASN A 44 -6.92 5.21 -4.79
N PHE A 45 -5.70 5.07 -5.31
CA PHE A 45 -4.57 4.59 -4.51
C PHE A 45 -4.25 5.52 -3.33
N SER A 46 -4.27 6.83 -3.54
CA SER A 46 -4.01 7.82 -2.49
C SER A 46 -5.07 7.79 -1.39
N ARG A 47 -6.33 7.53 -1.74
CA ARG A 47 -7.40 7.33 -0.75
C ARG A 47 -7.19 6.05 0.08
N ILE A 48 -6.81 4.95 -0.57
CA ILE A 48 -6.48 3.69 0.11
C ILE A 48 -5.31 3.90 1.05
N ALA A 49 -4.25 4.58 0.61
CA ALA A 49 -3.07 4.88 1.44
C ALA A 49 -3.43 5.73 2.67
N LEU A 50 -4.31 6.73 2.51
CA LEU A 50 -4.76 7.55 3.63
C LEU A 50 -5.57 6.75 4.66
N ILE A 51 -6.46 5.87 4.20
CA ILE A 51 -7.24 4.99 5.09
C ILE A 51 -6.31 4.00 5.79
N PHE A 52 -5.33 3.47 5.07
CA PHE A 52 -4.32 2.56 5.62
C PHE A 52 -3.53 3.22 6.77
N ASP A 53 -3.03 4.44 6.55
CA ASP A 53 -2.31 5.23 7.57
C ASP A 53 -3.18 5.49 8.81
N LYS A 54 -4.44 5.85 8.60
CA LYS A 54 -5.41 6.03 9.68
C LYS A 54 -5.63 4.73 10.48
N LEU A 55 -5.79 3.59 9.80
CA LEU A 55 -5.99 2.30 10.44
C LEU A 55 -4.77 1.85 11.25
N ILE A 56 -3.54 2.12 10.77
CA ILE A 56 -2.33 1.87 11.56
C ILE A 56 -2.36 2.67 12.85
N THR A 57 -2.76 3.94 12.79
CA THR A 57 -2.80 4.83 13.95
C THR A 57 -3.87 4.44 14.96
N GLU A 58 -5.03 4.01 14.48
CA GLU A 58 -6.21 3.69 15.32
C GLU A 58 -6.21 2.25 15.82
N SER A 59 -5.47 1.35 15.19
CA SER A 59 -5.44 -0.07 15.50
C SER A 59 -3.99 -0.60 15.48
N ASP A 60 -3.64 -1.33 14.43
CA ASP A 60 -2.31 -1.88 14.20
C ASP A 60 -2.08 -2.17 12.71
N ILE A 61 -0.82 -2.51 12.39
CA ILE A 61 -0.42 -2.78 11.00
C ILE A 61 -1.09 -4.03 10.42
N SER A 62 -1.39 -5.04 11.24
CA SER A 62 -2.04 -6.28 10.76
C SER A 62 -3.47 -6.01 10.32
N HIS A 63 -4.22 -5.23 11.07
CA HIS A 63 -5.57 -4.80 10.69
C HIS A 63 -5.57 -3.91 9.45
N ALA A 64 -4.68 -2.94 9.39
CA ALA A 64 -4.54 -2.07 8.23
C ALA A 64 -4.17 -2.87 6.98
N ALA A 65 -3.26 -3.84 7.10
CA ALA A 65 -2.84 -4.71 6.01
C ALA A 65 -3.99 -5.62 5.54
N ALA A 66 -4.73 -6.23 6.46
CA ALA A 66 -5.89 -7.08 6.14
C ALA A 66 -6.97 -6.28 5.41
N TRP A 67 -7.27 -5.07 5.88
CA TRP A 67 -8.20 -4.18 5.19
C TRP A 67 -7.69 -3.79 3.79
N SER A 68 -6.41 -3.43 3.67
CA SER A 68 -5.83 -3.01 2.39
C SER A 68 -5.86 -4.14 1.37
N ILE A 69 -5.44 -5.34 1.76
CA ILE A 69 -5.40 -6.53 0.90
C ILE A 69 -6.79 -6.93 0.40
N SER A 70 -7.83 -6.73 1.19
CA SER A 70 -9.21 -7.04 0.80
C SER A 70 -9.70 -6.23 -0.42
N ASN A 71 -9.05 -5.13 -0.75
CA ASN A 71 -9.35 -4.34 -1.95
C ASN A 71 -8.78 -4.96 -3.24
N TRP A 72 -7.82 -5.89 -3.13
CA TRP A 72 -7.11 -6.44 -4.28
C TRP A 72 -7.17 -7.98 -4.36
N CYS A 73 -7.35 -8.65 -3.22
CA CYS A 73 -7.40 -10.10 -3.14
C CYS A 73 -8.75 -10.56 -2.62
N LYS A 74 -9.33 -11.57 -3.27
CA LYS A 74 -10.57 -12.21 -2.79
C LYS A 74 -10.30 -13.12 -1.60
N ASP A 75 -9.22 -13.91 -1.71
CA ASP A 75 -8.86 -14.91 -0.72
C ASP A 75 -7.36 -14.95 -0.49
N ILE A 76 -6.95 -15.22 0.74
CA ILE A 76 -5.58 -15.48 1.14
C ILE A 76 -5.52 -16.88 1.72
N LEU A 77 -4.67 -17.73 1.16
CA LEU A 77 -4.36 -19.02 1.73
C LEU A 77 -3.03 -18.93 2.49
N ALA A 78 -3.10 -18.88 3.82
CA ALA A 78 -1.93 -18.94 4.68
C ALA A 78 -1.87 -20.32 5.38
N ARG A 79 -0.67 -20.88 5.46
CA ARG A 79 -0.40 -22.15 6.16
C ARG A 79 0.74 -21.95 7.16
N GLY A 80 0.63 -22.62 8.31
CA GLY A 80 1.66 -22.55 9.34
C GLY A 80 1.55 -21.32 10.25
N CYS A 81 0.47 -20.53 10.17
CA CYS A 81 0.26 -19.38 11.05
C CYS A 81 0.21 -19.76 12.53
N GLU A 82 -0.17 -21.00 12.83
CA GLU A 82 -0.17 -21.58 14.16
C GLU A 82 1.23 -21.70 14.79
N ASN A 83 2.28 -21.71 13.96
CA ASN A 83 3.68 -21.78 14.41
C ASN A 83 4.27 -20.39 14.73
N ILE A 84 3.53 -19.30 14.47
CA ILE A 84 4.00 -17.96 14.71
C ILE A 84 3.85 -17.63 16.20
N PRO A 85 4.96 -17.30 16.93
CA PRO A 85 4.89 -16.94 18.33
C PRO A 85 4.13 -15.63 18.50
N ARG A 86 3.17 -15.62 19.41
CA ARG A 86 2.35 -14.43 19.71
C ARG A 86 3.08 -13.38 20.55
N GLN A 87 4.17 -13.77 21.21
CA GLN A 87 4.95 -12.90 22.09
C GLN A 87 6.45 -13.22 21.92
N GLY A 88 7.29 -12.29 22.37
CA GLY A 88 8.74 -12.40 22.33
C GLY A 88 9.34 -11.95 20.98
N PRO A 89 10.67 -11.94 20.88
CA PRO A 89 11.36 -11.47 19.68
C PRO A 89 11.05 -12.36 18.48
N LEU A 90 10.73 -11.75 17.36
CA LEU A 90 10.44 -12.42 16.10
C LEU A 90 11.02 -11.61 14.96
N LEU A 91 11.80 -12.25 14.10
CA LEU A 91 12.23 -11.71 12.83
C LEU A 91 11.60 -12.55 11.71
N ILE A 92 10.87 -11.89 10.82
CA ILE A 92 10.26 -12.53 9.67
C ILE A 92 11.04 -12.12 8.43
N VAL A 93 11.50 -13.10 7.69
CA VAL A 93 12.23 -12.92 6.44
C VAL A 93 11.46 -13.64 5.34
N SER A 94 11.22 -12.95 4.24
CA SER A 94 10.57 -13.53 3.07
C SER A 94 11.29 -13.12 1.78
N ASN A 95 11.12 -13.92 0.74
CA ASN A 95 11.36 -13.44 -0.62
C ASN A 95 10.26 -12.43 -0.98
N HIS A 96 10.56 -11.54 -1.91
CA HIS A 96 9.63 -10.48 -2.33
C HIS A 96 9.35 -10.55 -3.85
N PRO A 97 8.59 -11.56 -4.32
CA PRO A 97 8.27 -11.73 -5.72
C PRO A 97 7.19 -10.79 -6.25
N GLY A 98 6.43 -10.13 -5.38
CA GLY A 98 5.30 -9.28 -5.76
C GLY A 98 5.12 -8.02 -4.93
N ALA A 99 4.33 -7.08 -5.45
CA ALA A 99 4.14 -5.77 -4.83
C ALA A 99 3.37 -5.79 -3.49
N TYR A 100 2.62 -6.85 -3.21
CA TYR A 100 1.73 -6.92 -2.05
C TYR A 100 2.20 -7.88 -0.95
N ASP A 101 3.36 -8.50 -1.11
CA ASP A 101 3.84 -9.57 -0.21
C ASP A 101 3.94 -9.11 1.24
N ALA A 102 4.49 -7.93 1.48
CA ALA A 102 4.60 -7.37 2.83
C ALA A 102 3.23 -7.18 3.50
N LEU A 103 2.23 -6.74 2.74
CA LEU A 103 0.86 -6.57 3.25
C LEU A 103 0.18 -7.92 3.52
N VAL A 104 0.37 -8.90 2.63
CA VAL A 104 -0.16 -10.25 2.83
C VAL A 104 0.43 -10.87 4.08
N ILE A 105 1.75 -10.80 4.25
CA ILE A 105 2.44 -11.31 5.44
C ILE A 105 1.91 -10.61 6.69
N ALA A 106 1.90 -9.28 6.71
CA ALA A 106 1.41 -8.51 7.85
C ALA A 106 -0.03 -8.85 8.21
N SER A 107 -0.91 -9.05 7.21
CA SER A 107 -2.32 -9.41 7.44
C SER A 107 -2.51 -10.80 8.09
N CYS A 108 -1.54 -11.70 7.92
CA CYS A 108 -1.59 -13.06 8.48
C CYS A 108 -0.92 -13.16 9.85
N LEU A 109 -0.32 -12.08 10.36
CA LEU A 109 0.42 -12.11 11.63
C LEU A 109 -0.48 -11.65 12.78
N PRO A 110 -0.74 -12.48 13.78
CA PRO A 110 -1.59 -12.13 14.93
C PRO A 110 -0.83 -11.32 15.98
N ARG A 111 -0.15 -10.24 15.57
CA ARG A 111 0.73 -9.44 16.45
C ARG A 111 0.54 -7.95 16.23
N PRO A 112 0.21 -7.18 17.29
CA PRO A 112 0.07 -5.73 17.20
C PRO A 112 1.41 -4.98 17.23
N ASP A 113 2.51 -5.66 17.61
CA ASP A 113 3.86 -5.10 17.78
C ASP A 113 4.75 -5.24 16.54
N LEU A 114 4.15 -5.34 15.35
CA LEU A 114 4.89 -5.46 14.08
C LEU A 114 5.51 -4.14 13.67
N HIS A 115 6.75 -4.23 13.19
CA HIS A 115 7.45 -3.14 12.52
C HIS A 115 7.95 -3.62 11.15
N LEU A 116 7.72 -2.82 10.13
CA LEU A 116 8.31 -3.03 8.80
C LEU A 116 9.64 -2.26 8.73
N VAL A 117 10.66 -2.90 8.23
CA VAL A 117 12.02 -2.36 8.09
C VAL A 117 12.37 -2.23 6.61
#